data_648594bf4cc7c2ef21882e71c358ba77
#
_entry.id   648594bf4cc7c2ef21882e71c358ba77
#
_cell.length_a   1.000
_cell.length_b   1.000
_cell.length_c   1.000
_cell.angle_alpha   90.00
_cell.angle_beta   90.00
_cell.angle_gamma   90.00
#
_symmetry.space_group_name_H-M   'P 1'
#
loop_
_entity.id
_entity.type
_entity.pdbx_description
1 polymer ?
#
loop_
_entity_poly.entity_id
_entity_poly.type
_entity_poly.pdbx_seq_one_letter_code
_entity_poly.pdbx_strand_id
1 'polypeptide(L)'
;MSNTNEKFIFSQIGANDESFNLRNENLIIHRVPSSKNHTFISVLETHGEYNPMLEFTKNAKSSIVKIEHSNFVNKNIIKLHFINGDTYVLAISGEGDWESNNYLNEDNINLEWQGHFTFFKSN
;
A
#
# COMPACT_ATOMS: atom_id res chain seq x y z
N MET A 1 9.16 14.92 -0.64
CA MET A 1 8.63 15.78 0.43
C MET A 1 7.12 15.55 0.47
N SER A 2 6.63 14.88 1.49
CA SER A 2 5.19 14.67 1.68
C SER A 2 4.52 16.01 1.91
N ASN A 3 3.55 16.33 1.10
CA ASN A 3 2.80 17.56 1.19
C ASN A 3 1.90 17.47 2.43
N THR A 4 2.07 18.37 3.36
CA THR A 4 1.63 18.32 4.76
C THR A 4 0.12 18.44 5.02
N ASN A 5 -0.72 18.21 4.02
CA ASN A 5 -2.18 18.34 4.15
C ASN A 5 -2.94 17.01 4.13
N GLU A 6 -2.25 15.89 4.23
CA GLU A 6 -2.88 14.59 4.36
C GLU A 6 -3.45 14.41 5.77
N LYS A 7 -4.69 13.95 5.87
CA LYS A 7 -5.36 13.64 7.13
C LYS A 7 -5.75 12.18 7.16
N PHE A 8 -5.35 11.50 8.22
CA PHE A 8 -5.83 10.17 8.54
C PHE A 8 -6.86 10.28 9.67
N ILE A 9 -8.02 9.68 9.49
CA ILE A 9 -9.06 9.60 10.50
C ILE A 9 -9.27 8.13 10.78
N PHE A 10 -9.05 7.75 12.04
CA PHE A 10 -9.34 6.41 12.53
C PHE A 10 -10.64 6.48 13.33
N SER A 11 -11.55 5.59 13.02
CA SER A 11 -12.82 5.46 13.76
C SER A 11 -13.07 3.98 14.05
N GLN A 12 -13.58 3.69 15.23
CA GLN A 12 -14.13 2.38 15.55
C GLN A 12 -15.64 2.46 15.49
N ILE A 13 -16.25 1.58 14.71
CA ILE A 13 -17.68 1.45 14.59
C ILE A 13 -18.06 0.12 15.23
N GLY A 14 -18.91 0.16 16.25
CA GLY A 14 -19.49 -1.04 16.81
C GLY A 14 -20.57 -1.58 15.87
N ALA A 15 -20.41 -2.80 15.38
CA ALA A 15 -21.51 -3.52 14.75
C ALA A 15 -22.41 -4.04 15.87
N ASN A 16 -23.51 -3.31 16.14
CA ASN A 16 -24.47 -3.70 17.14
C ASN A 16 -25.45 -4.70 16.52
N ASP A 17 -25.18 -5.97 16.69
CA ASP A 17 -26.14 -7.05 16.48
C ASP A 17 -26.70 -7.43 17.86
N GLU A 18 -28.03 -7.56 17.97
CA GLU A 18 -28.73 -7.98 19.18
C GLU A 18 -28.27 -9.36 19.72
N SER A 19 -27.48 -10.09 18.97
CA SER A 19 -27.00 -11.47 19.26
C SER A 19 -25.59 -11.54 19.79
N PHE A 20 -25.10 -10.60 20.57
CA PHE A 20 -23.76 -10.62 21.20
C PHE A 20 -22.57 -10.46 20.27
N ASN A 21 -22.73 -9.92 19.11
CA ASN A 21 -21.60 -9.69 18.21
C ASN A 21 -20.95 -8.33 18.51
N LEU A 22 -20.11 -8.29 19.53
CA LEU A 22 -19.30 -7.13 19.91
C LEU A 22 -18.11 -6.95 18.92
N ARG A 23 -18.40 -6.92 17.63
CA ARG A 23 -17.34 -6.61 16.65
C ARG A 23 -17.11 -5.11 16.60
N ASN A 24 -15.89 -4.72 16.85
CA ASN A 24 -15.42 -3.39 16.54
C ASN A 24 -14.83 -3.41 15.14
N GLU A 25 -15.42 -2.69 14.23
CA GLU A 25 -14.88 -2.50 12.89
C GLU A 25 -14.10 -1.20 12.84
N ASN A 26 -12.88 -1.27 12.34
CA ASN A 26 -12.02 -0.11 12.20
C ASN A 26 -12.28 0.53 10.82
N LEU A 27 -12.65 1.80 10.82
CA LEU A 27 -12.74 2.62 9.62
C LEU A 27 -11.51 3.52 9.55
N ILE A 28 -10.80 3.45 8.44
CA ILE A 28 -9.67 4.33 8.13
C ILE A 28 -10.07 5.21 6.97
N ILE A 29 -10.08 6.53 7.18
CA ILE A 29 -10.32 7.51 6.12
C ILE A 29 -9.02 8.25 5.88
N HIS A 30 -8.51 8.16 4.67
CA HIS A 30 -7.40 8.96 4.18
C HIS A 30 -7.94 10.08 3.30
N ARG A 31 -7.64 11.32 3.64
CA ARG A 31 -8.18 12.50 2.97
C ARG A 31 -7.09 13.52 2.69
N VAL A 32 -7.11 14.03 1.45
CA VAL A 32 -6.32 15.19 1.03
C VAL A 32 -7.28 16.32 0.66
N PRO A 33 -7.33 17.39 1.45
CA PRO A 33 -8.17 18.54 1.10
C PRO A 33 -7.57 19.32 -0.06
N SER A 34 -8.45 19.80 -0.94
CA SER A 34 -8.09 20.76 -2.01
C SER A 34 -7.13 20.25 -3.09
N SER A 35 -7.02 18.96 -3.29
CA SER A 35 -6.27 18.40 -4.42
C SER A 35 -7.21 18.00 -5.56
N LYS A 36 -6.83 18.35 -6.80
CA LYS A 36 -7.54 17.90 -8.01
C LYS A 36 -7.17 16.47 -8.38
N ASN A 37 -5.91 16.11 -8.15
CA ASN A 37 -5.36 14.78 -8.43
C ASN A 37 -4.51 14.35 -7.24
N HIS A 38 -4.72 13.13 -6.76
CA HIS A 38 -3.93 12.56 -5.69
C HIS A 38 -3.87 11.04 -5.82
N THR A 39 -2.72 10.46 -5.54
CA THR A 39 -2.53 9.02 -5.50
C THR A 39 -2.56 8.55 -4.05
N PHE A 40 -3.50 7.69 -3.72
CA PHE A 40 -3.56 7.02 -2.43
C PHE A 40 -2.89 5.65 -2.54
N ILE A 41 -1.99 5.37 -1.62
CA ILE A 41 -1.30 4.08 -1.53
C ILE A 41 -1.61 3.47 -0.19
N SER A 42 -2.17 2.27 -0.21
CA SER A 42 -2.40 1.46 0.99
C SER A 42 -1.89 0.05 0.76
N VAL A 43 -1.26 -0.50 1.78
CA VAL A 43 -0.77 -1.87 1.80
C VAL A 43 -1.50 -2.62 2.88
N LEU A 44 -2.13 -3.73 2.51
CA LEU A 44 -2.74 -4.66 3.44
C LEU A 44 -1.79 -5.85 3.62
N GLU A 45 -1.23 -5.95 4.80
CA GLU A 45 -0.36 -7.06 5.18
C GLU A 45 -1.11 -8.00 6.13
N THR A 46 -1.28 -9.24 5.72
CA THR A 46 -1.79 -10.30 6.60
C THR A 46 -0.62 -10.91 7.36
N HIS A 47 -0.61 -10.76 8.67
CA HIS A 47 0.45 -11.29 9.51
C HIS A 47 -0.10 -11.77 10.86
N GLY A 48 0.69 -12.56 11.55
CA GLY A 48 0.34 -13.13 12.83
C GLY A 48 -0.31 -14.51 12.72
N GLU A 49 -0.28 -15.20 13.82
CA GLU A 49 -0.83 -16.53 14.00
C GLU A 49 -1.84 -16.49 15.15
N TYR A 50 -3.09 -16.77 14.86
CA TYR A 50 -4.13 -16.81 15.88
C TYR A 50 -4.03 -18.11 16.68
N ASN A 51 -3.95 -17.97 18.01
CA ASN A 51 -3.99 -19.11 18.92
C ASN A 51 -5.38 -19.20 19.55
N PRO A 52 -6.21 -20.19 19.16
CA PRO A 52 -7.57 -20.30 19.63
C PRO A 52 -7.70 -20.67 21.11
N MET A 53 -6.65 -21.27 21.69
CA MET A 53 -6.68 -21.65 23.12
C MET A 53 -6.40 -20.47 24.05
N LEU A 54 -5.70 -19.47 23.57
CA LEU A 54 -5.31 -18.30 24.34
C LEU A 54 -6.04 -17.02 23.87
N GLU A 55 -6.87 -17.14 22.86
CA GLU A 55 -7.67 -16.06 22.26
C GLU A 55 -6.87 -14.81 21.89
N PHE A 56 -5.60 -14.99 21.48
CA PHE A 56 -4.78 -13.90 21.02
C PHE A 56 -3.93 -14.27 19.79
N THR A 57 -3.47 -13.24 19.08
CA THR A 57 -2.60 -13.40 17.93
C THR A 57 -1.14 -13.23 18.33
N LYS A 58 -0.31 -14.23 18.00
CA LYS A 58 1.15 -14.18 18.13
C LYS A 58 1.77 -13.61 16.85
N ASN A 59 2.98 -13.06 16.97
CA ASN A 59 3.78 -12.59 15.84
C ASN A 59 3.06 -11.56 14.96
N ALA A 60 2.19 -10.76 15.56
CA ALA A 60 1.43 -9.73 14.86
C ALA A 60 2.26 -8.44 14.63
N LYS A 61 3.47 -8.59 14.09
CA LYS A 61 4.34 -7.47 13.73
C LYS A 61 4.44 -7.39 12.21
N SER A 62 4.34 -6.16 11.68
CA SER A 62 4.59 -5.92 10.27
C SER A 62 6.01 -6.35 9.88
N SER A 63 6.13 -7.00 8.74
CA SER A 63 7.42 -7.28 8.10
C SER A 63 7.86 -6.14 7.18
N ILE A 64 6.97 -5.20 6.86
CA ILE A 64 7.24 -4.02 6.05
C ILE A 64 7.85 -2.94 6.94
N VAL A 65 9.06 -2.52 6.62
CA VAL A 65 9.78 -1.48 7.37
C VAL A 65 9.69 -0.10 6.73
N LYS A 66 9.43 -0.04 5.41
CA LYS A 66 9.33 1.22 4.67
C LYS A 66 8.51 1.05 3.41
N ILE A 67 7.73 2.08 3.09
CA ILE A 67 7.05 2.23 1.81
C ILE A 67 7.57 3.51 1.17
N GLU A 68 8.07 3.42 -0.06
CA GLU A 68 8.49 4.57 -0.85
C GLU A 68 7.56 4.73 -2.05
N HIS A 69 7.28 5.96 -2.41
CA HIS A 69 6.51 6.30 -3.60
C HIS A 69 7.23 7.40 -4.38
N SER A 70 7.43 7.13 -5.66
CA SER A 70 7.92 8.10 -6.63
C SER A 70 6.87 8.28 -7.72
N ASN A 71 6.52 9.54 -8.00
CA ASN A 71 5.53 9.89 -9.00
C ASN A 71 6.25 10.59 -10.17
N PHE A 72 6.13 10.01 -11.33
CA PHE A 72 6.61 10.55 -12.60
C PHE A 72 5.42 10.89 -13.49
N VAL A 73 5.66 11.54 -14.62
CA VAL A 73 4.58 11.84 -15.56
C VAL A 73 3.90 10.53 -15.98
N ASN A 74 2.64 10.37 -15.58
CA ASN A 74 1.79 9.20 -15.86
C ASN A 74 2.33 7.84 -15.39
N LYS A 75 3.35 7.84 -14.53
CA LYS A 75 3.91 6.60 -13.94
C LYS A 75 4.09 6.74 -12.44
N ASN A 76 3.80 5.68 -11.72
CA ASN A 76 3.99 5.58 -10.28
C ASN A 76 4.85 4.37 -9.96
N ILE A 77 5.85 4.58 -9.12
CA ILE A 77 6.71 3.52 -8.60
C ILE A 77 6.52 3.43 -7.09
N ILE A 78 6.18 2.25 -6.62
CA ILE A 78 6.01 1.96 -5.20
C ILE A 78 7.03 0.89 -4.83
N LYS A 79 7.83 1.17 -3.79
CA LYS A 79 8.79 0.20 -3.24
C LYS A 79 8.38 -0.19 -1.83
N LEU A 80 8.32 -1.48 -1.58
CA LEU A 80 8.07 -2.08 -0.28
C LEU A 80 9.37 -2.70 0.24
N HIS A 81 9.89 -2.18 1.34
CA HIS A 81 11.09 -2.70 1.99
C HIS A 81 10.69 -3.56 3.18
N PHE A 82 11.25 -4.74 3.25
CA PHE A 82 10.96 -5.73 4.28
C PHE A 82 12.11 -5.87 5.27
N ILE A 83 11.79 -6.32 6.49
CA ILE A 83 12.76 -6.48 7.60
C ILE A 83 13.89 -7.48 7.26
N ASN A 84 13.64 -8.42 6.36
CA ASN A 84 14.64 -9.40 5.88
C ASN A 84 15.58 -8.84 4.81
N GLY A 85 15.46 -7.55 4.46
CA GLY A 85 16.25 -6.88 3.43
C GLY A 85 15.67 -6.95 2.03
N ASP A 86 14.59 -7.69 1.83
CA ASP A 86 13.92 -7.78 0.53
C ASP A 86 13.28 -6.45 0.16
N THR A 87 13.30 -6.13 -1.12
CA THR A 87 12.58 -4.99 -1.68
C THR A 87 11.72 -5.45 -2.85
N TYR A 88 10.46 -5.11 -2.80
CA TYR A 88 9.53 -5.34 -3.91
C TYR A 88 9.16 -4.03 -4.55
N VAL A 89 9.05 -4.05 -5.87
CA VAL A 89 8.74 -2.87 -6.69
C VAL A 89 7.46 -3.12 -7.46
N LEU A 90 6.51 -2.20 -7.34
CA LEU A 90 5.33 -2.11 -8.18
C LEU A 90 5.47 -0.87 -9.05
N ALA A 91 5.55 -1.04 -10.37
CA ALA A 91 5.49 0.04 -11.34
C ALA A 91 4.14 0.05 -12.03
N ILE A 92 3.52 1.22 -12.13
CA ILE A 92 2.20 1.42 -12.72
C ILE A 92 2.30 2.50 -13.78
N SER A 93 1.73 2.27 -14.97
CA SER A 93 1.52 3.26 -16.02
C SER A 93 0.05 3.62 -16.11
N GLY A 94 -0.23 4.93 -16.18
CA GLY A 94 -1.56 5.46 -16.46
C GLY A 94 -1.87 5.59 -17.95
N GLU A 95 -0.95 5.21 -18.82
CA GLU A 95 -1.06 5.34 -20.27
C GLU A 95 -0.87 4.00 -20.98
N GLY A 96 -1.36 3.95 -22.21
CA GLY A 96 -1.24 2.79 -23.08
C GLY A 96 -2.31 1.73 -22.80
N ASP A 97 -2.08 0.55 -23.33
CA ASP A 97 -2.90 -0.65 -23.17
C ASP A 97 -2.07 -1.81 -22.62
N TRP A 98 -2.65 -3.00 -22.56
CA TRP A 98 -1.96 -4.18 -22.04
C TRP A 98 -0.77 -4.65 -22.90
N GLU A 99 -0.69 -4.20 -24.15
CA GLU A 99 0.38 -4.55 -25.10
C GLU A 99 1.46 -3.45 -25.18
N SER A 100 1.22 -2.28 -24.60
CA SER A 100 2.14 -1.16 -24.65
C SER A 100 3.40 -1.42 -23.82
N ASN A 101 4.55 -1.11 -24.38
CA ASN A 101 5.82 -1.13 -23.68
C ASN A 101 6.05 0.18 -22.94
N ASN A 102 6.38 0.09 -21.67
CA ASN A 102 6.69 1.20 -20.81
C ASN A 102 8.16 1.23 -20.44
N TYR A 103 8.73 2.42 -20.39
CA TYR A 103 10.12 2.66 -20.01
C TYR A 103 10.15 3.77 -18.97
N LEU A 104 10.96 3.60 -17.95
CA LEU A 104 11.30 4.62 -16.98
C LEU A 104 12.81 4.61 -16.76
N ASN A 105 13.44 5.75 -17.02
CA ASN A 105 14.86 5.94 -16.78
C ASN A 105 15.07 7.30 -16.11
N GLU A 106 14.75 7.37 -14.83
CA GLU A 106 14.81 8.58 -14.01
C GLU A 106 15.25 8.21 -12.59
N ASP A 107 15.92 9.11 -11.90
CA ASP A 107 16.29 9.01 -10.47
C ASP A 107 16.97 7.67 -10.09
N ASN A 108 17.86 7.16 -10.95
CA ASN A 108 18.53 5.86 -10.81
C ASN A 108 17.57 4.65 -10.87
N ILE A 109 16.36 4.86 -11.37
CA ILE A 109 15.42 3.79 -11.69
C ILE A 109 15.47 3.56 -13.18
N ASN A 110 15.84 2.35 -13.59
CA ASN A 110 15.81 1.91 -14.98
C ASN A 110 14.91 0.68 -15.07
N LEU A 111 13.70 0.88 -15.55
CA LEU A 111 12.67 -0.15 -15.64
C LEU A 111 12.05 -0.19 -17.03
N GLU A 112 11.78 -1.40 -17.48
CA GLU A 112 11.04 -1.71 -18.68
C GLU A 112 9.97 -2.74 -18.35
N TRP A 113 8.73 -2.51 -18.78
CA TRP A 113 7.64 -3.48 -18.62
C TRP A 113 6.57 -3.31 -19.69
N GLN A 114 5.77 -4.35 -19.89
CA GLN A 114 4.62 -4.32 -20.77
C GLN A 114 3.33 -4.23 -19.96
N GLY A 115 2.36 -3.46 -20.49
CA GLY A 115 1.03 -3.29 -19.90
C GLY A 115 0.98 -2.25 -18.79
N HIS A 116 -0.13 -2.22 -18.08
CA HIS A 116 -0.41 -1.16 -17.11
C HIS A 116 0.45 -1.23 -15.85
N PHE A 117 0.96 -2.39 -15.49
CA PHE A 117 1.80 -2.53 -14.30
C PHE A 117 2.78 -3.70 -14.40
N THR A 118 3.80 -3.65 -13.56
CA THR A 118 4.67 -4.78 -13.27
C THR A 118 4.97 -4.84 -11.76
N PHE A 119 5.19 -6.05 -11.26
CA PHE A 119 5.56 -6.28 -9.87
C PHE A 119 6.67 -7.31 -9.80
N PHE A 120 7.76 -6.97 -9.11
CA PHE A 120 8.92 -7.86 -9.00
C PHE A 120 9.70 -7.60 -7.71
N LYS A 121 10.52 -8.58 -7.34
CA LYS A 121 11.52 -8.44 -6.29
C LYS A 121 12.77 -7.79 -6.90
N SER A 122 13.19 -6.67 -6.32
CA SER A 122 14.46 -6.03 -6.67
C SER A 122 15.60 -6.79 -5.99
N ASN A 123 16.62 -7.09 -6.75
CA ASN A 123 17.86 -7.70 -6.25
C ASN A 123 18.79 -6.63 -5.68
#